data_2c539d4c642588542994f8a05096e458
#
_entry.id   2c539d4c642588542994f8a05096e458
#
_cell.length_a   1.000
_cell.length_b   1.000
_cell.length_c   1.000
_cell.angle_alpha   90.00
_cell.angle_beta   90.00
_cell.angle_gamma   90.00
#
_symmetry.space_group_name_H-M   'P 1'
#
loop_
_entity.id
_entity.type
_entity.pdbx_description
1 polymer ?
#
loop_
_entity_poly.entity_id
_entity_poly.type
_entity_poly.pdbx_seq_one_letter_code
_entity_poly.pdbx_strand_id
1 'polypeptide(L)'
;MNINKRHIAKSLTWRFIGSLDTLFFAWLVTGNFDQGLNVSIITTFTKLIWYYIHEQLWFKSFVKSSNKRHLIKTFSWRFIGTLDTILLGWLITNNPFVGLKIGIFETLSKMLLYFGHEKLWYKINFGLDKRTRLKRIKKNREKRINHL
;
A
#
# COMPACT_ATOMS: atom_id res chain seq x y z
N MET A 1 7.54 -9.78 22.52
CA MET A 1 7.59 -9.51 21.06
C MET A 1 7.98 -8.05 20.88
N ASN A 2 9.23 -7.74 20.50
CA ASN A 2 9.65 -6.36 20.28
C ASN A 2 8.99 -5.83 19.02
N ILE A 3 7.99 -4.99 19.20
CA ILE A 3 7.27 -4.32 18.10
C ILE A 3 8.25 -3.34 17.45
N ASN A 4 8.61 -3.61 16.21
CA ASN A 4 9.55 -2.75 15.49
C ASN A 4 8.84 -1.45 15.06
N LYS A 5 9.10 -0.37 15.80
CA LYS A 5 8.53 0.98 15.57
C LYS A 5 8.62 1.42 14.09
N ARG A 6 9.68 0.98 13.38
CA ARG A 6 9.86 1.25 11.96
C ARG A 6 8.77 0.62 11.08
N HIS A 7 8.42 -0.64 11.34
CA HIS A 7 7.40 -1.33 10.55
C HIS A 7 6.02 -0.69 10.76
N ILE A 8 5.70 -0.30 11.99
CA ILE A 8 4.45 0.40 12.29
C ILE A 8 4.40 1.73 11.55
N ALA A 9 5.42 2.59 11.71
CA ALA A 9 5.45 3.89 11.07
C ALA A 9 5.38 3.78 9.54
N LYS A 10 6.11 2.82 8.94
CA LYS A 10 6.07 2.56 7.50
C LYS A 10 4.67 2.11 7.04
N SER A 11 4.01 1.24 7.80
CA SER A 11 2.65 0.79 7.49
C SER A 11 1.63 1.92 7.58
N LEU A 12 1.71 2.75 8.63
CA LEU A 12 0.81 3.90 8.81
C LEU A 12 0.99 4.94 7.71
N THR A 13 2.22 5.30 7.37
CA THR A 13 2.49 6.27 6.29
C THR A 13 2.03 5.74 4.94
N TRP A 14 2.20 4.43 4.67
CA TRP A 14 1.69 3.82 3.45
C TRP A 14 0.15 3.85 3.37
N ARG A 15 -0.54 3.55 4.47
CA ARG A 15 -2.01 3.62 4.53
C ARG A 15 -2.52 5.03 4.30
N PHE A 16 -1.87 6.02 4.91
CA PHE A 16 -2.21 7.43 4.73
C PHE A 16 -2.05 7.88 3.26
N ILE A 17 -0.89 7.59 2.65
CA ILE A 17 -0.63 7.88 1.23
C ILE A 17 -1.66 7.17 0.34
N GLY A 18 -1.96 5.90 0.62
CA GLY A 18 -2.94 5.14 -0.14
C GLY A 18 -4.37 5.69 -0.06
N SER A 19 -4.78 6.23 1.09
CA SER A 19 -6.09 6.87 1.25
C SER A 19 -6.17 8.21 0.50
N LEU A 20 -5.09 9.01 0.54
CA LEU A 20 -5.00 10.26 -0.24
C LEU A 20 -5.03 9.99 -1.75
N ASP A 21 -4.36 8.95 -2.21
CA ASP A 21 -4.38 8.52 -3.60
C ASP A 21 -5.80 8.14 -4.07
N THR A 22 -6.52 7.35 -3.27
CA THR A 22 -7.91 7.00 -3.54
C THR A 22 -8.80 8.24 -3.58
N LEU A 23 -8.66 9.16 -2.62
CA LEU A 23 -9.38 10.43 -2.59
C LEU A 23 -9.12 11.23 -3.87
N PHE A 24 -7.86 11.38 -4.25
CA PHE A 24 -7.45 12.15 -5.43
C PHE A 24 -8.08 11.61 -6.71
N PHE A 25 -7.95 10.30 -6.98
CA PHE A 25 -8.50 9.71 -8.19
C PHE A 25 -10.02 9.63 -8.17
N ALA A 26 -10.65 9.37 -7.03
CA ALA A 26 -12.10 9.39 -6.92
C ALA A 26 -12.66 10.80 -7.18
N TRP A 27 -12.06 11.84 -6.60
CA TRP A 27 -12.39 13.23 -6.89
C TRP A 27 -12.18 13.58 -8.36
N LEU A 28 -11.02 13.27 -8.93
CA LEU A 28 -10.68 13.58 -10.31
C LEU A 28 -11.65 12.92 -11.31
N VAL A 29 -12.06 11.68 -11.07
CA VAL A 29 -12.97 10.94 -11.96
C VAL A 29 -14.42 11.37 -11.79
N THR A 30 -14.85 11.69 -10.56
CA THR A 30 -16.25 12.12 -10.27
C THR A 30 -16.49 13.60 -10.51
N GLY A 31 -15.44 14.43 -10.48
CA GLY A 31 -15.55 15.88 -10.45
C GLY A 31 -16.14 16.44 -9.15
N ASN A 32 -16.46 15.59 -8.16
CA ASN A 32 -17.10 15.96 -6.90
C ASN A 32 -16.24 15.51 -5.71
N PHE A 33 -15.80 16.50 -4.91
CA PHE A 33 -14.93 16.25 -3.77
C PHE A 33 -15.60 15.39 -2.70
N ASP A 34 -16.88 15.62 -2.41
CA ASP A 34 -17.61 14.86 -1.38
C ASP A 34 -17.77 13.40 -1.76
N GLN A 35 -18.03 13.11 -3.03
CA GLN A 35 -18.04 11.74 -3.55
C GLN A 35 -16.66 11.11 -3.44
N GLY A 36 -15.60 11.83 -3.80
CA GLY A 36 -14.22 11.37 -3.67
C GLY A 36 -13.87 11.05 -2.21
N LEU A 37 -14.27 11.91 -1.29
CA LEU A 37 -14.05 11.74 0.15
C LEU A 37 -14.81 10.52 0.68
N ASN A 38 -16.07 10.34 0.31
CA ASN A 38 -16.87 9.18 0.71
C ASN A 38 -16.27 7.87 0.18
N VAL A 39 -15.88 7.83 -1.10
CA VAL A 39 -15.18 6.66 -1.66
C VAL A 39 -13.91 6.34 -0.89
N SER A 40 -13.07 7.35 -0.62
CA SER A 40 -11.79 7.15 0.09
C SER A 40 -11.99 6.65 1.53
N ILE A 41 -12.90 7.24 2.28
CA ILE A 41 -13.18 6.85 3.66
C ILE A 41 -13.72 5.43 3.71
N ILE A 42 -14.77 5.15 2.94
CA ILE A 42 -15.43 3.83 2.96
C ILE A 42 -14.46 2.74 2.51
N THR A 43 -13.73 2.93 1.40
CA THR A 43 -12.72 1.96 0.94
C THR A 43 -11.59 1.76 1.93
N THR A 44 -11.22 2.76 2.71
CA THR A 44 -10.21 2.60 3.76
C THR A 44 -10.69 1.64 4.84
N PHE A 45 -11.93 1.77 5.29
CA PHE A 45 -12.51 0.88 6.30
C PHE A 45 -12.76 -0.54 5.76
N THR A 46 -13.34 -0.67 4.57
CA THR A 46 -13.59 -1.99 3.98
C THR A 46 -12.29 -2.75 3.72
N LYS A 47 -11.23 -2.07 3.27
CA LYS A 47 -9.91 -2.68 3.09
C LYS A 47 -9.28 -3.17 4.40
N LEU A 48 -9.60 -2.58 5.55
CA LEU A 48 -9.17 -3.13 6.84
C LEU A 48 -9.85 -4.48 7.14
N ILE A 49 -11.15 -4.55 6.87
CA ILE A 49 -11.93 -5.78 7.06
C ILE A 49 -11.44 -6.87 6.09
N TRP A 50 -11.33 -6.54 4.81
CA TRP A 50 -10.82 -7.47 3.80
C TRP A 50 -9.40 -7.95 4.08
N TYR A 51 -8.54 -7.07 4.60
CA TYR A 51 -7.18 -7.46 4.99
C TYR A 51 -7.20 -8.51 6.10
N TYR A 52 -8.04 -8.32 7.13
CA TYR A 52 -8.18 -9.28 8.20
C TYR A 52 -8.66 -10.64 7.70
N ILE A 53 -9.72 -10.67 6.90
CA ILE A 53 -10.26 -11.90 6.31
C ILE A 53 -9.22 -12.59 5.44
N HIS A 54 -8.58 -11.85 4.53
CA HIS A 54 -7.54 -12.35 3.64
C HIS A 54 -6.35 -12.94 4.42
N GLU A 55 -5.91 -12.29 5.49
CA GLU A 55 -4.82 -12.78 6.35
C GLU A 55 -5.19 -14.08 7.03
N GLN A 56 -6.43 -14.21 7.53
CA GLN A 56 -6.93 -15.44 8.16
C GLN A 56 -7.00 -16.61 7.15
N LEU A 57 -7.46 -16.36 5.94
CA LEU A 57 -7.49 -17.37 4.89
C LEU A 57 -6.08 -17.85 4.53
N TRP A 58 -5.13 -16.94 4.42
CA TRP A 58 -3.73 -17.28 4.12
C TRP A 58 -3.01 -17.97 5.28
N PHE A 59 -3.39 -17.69 6.52
CA PHE A 59 -2.86 -18.39 7.69
C PHE A 59 -3.17 -19.89 7.65
N LYS A 60 -4.37 -20.25 7.16
CA LYS A 60 -4.83 -21.63 7.00
C LYS A 60 -4.39 -22.29 5.68
N SER A 61 -3.69 -21.56 4.80
CA SER A 61 -3.37 -22.07 3.46
C SER A 61 -2.27 -23.12 3.48
N PHE A 62 -2.41 -24.15 2.65
CA PHE A 62 -1.48 -25.28 2.51
C PHE A 62 -0.27 -25.00 1.62
N VAL A 63 -0.08 -23.79 1.13
CA VAL A 63 1.06 -23.44 0.25
C VAL A 63 2.35 -23.43 1.07
N LYS A 64 3.13 -24.50 0.97
CA LYS A 64 4.38 -24.72 1.74
C LYS A 64 5.57 -23.88 1.22
N SER A 65 5.63 -23.57 -0.08
CA SER A 65 6.75 -22.81 -0.67
C SER A 65 6.67 -21.33 -0.29
N SER A 66 7.66 -20.82 0.45
CA SER A 66 7.71 -19.44 0.93
C SER A 66 7.57 -18.41 -0.21
N ASN A 67 8.36 -18.54 -1.28
CA ASN A 67 8.36 -17.58 -2.38
C ASN A 67 7.03 -17.56 -3.16
N LYS A 68 6.49 -18.74 -3.50
CA LYS A 68 5.18 -18.86 -4.16
C LYS A 68 4.06 -18.29 -3.29
N ARG A 69 4.07 -18.59 -1.98
CA ARG A 69 3.09 -18.08 -1.03
C ARG A 69 3.09 -16.54 -0.99
N HIS A 70 4.26 -15.91 -0.90
CA HIS A 70 4.36 -14.45 -0.88
C HIS A 70 3.84 -13.81 -2.18
N LEU A 71 4.19 -14.37 -3.33
CA LEU A 71 3.74 -13.86 -4.62
C LEU A 71 2.20 -13.95 -4.75
N ILE A 72 1.64 -15.15 -4.56
CA ILE A 72 0.18 -15.36 -4.71
C ILE A 72 -0.59 -14.51 -3.70
N LYS A 73 -0.11 -14.44 -2.43
CA LYS A 73 -0.71 -13.58 -1.40
C LYS A 73 -0.72 -12.11 -1.81
N THR A 74 0.36 -11.62 -2.40
CA THR A 74 0.45 -10.23 -2.86
C THR A 74 -0.51 -9.96 -4.02
N PHE A 75 -0.57 -10.86 -5.00
CA PHE A 75 -1.48 -10.72 -6.14
C PHE A 75 -2.96 -10.78 -5.71
N SER A 76 -3.32 -11.78 -4.89
CA SER A 76 -4.69 -11.92 -4.39
C SER A 76 -5.14 -10.71 -3.57
N TRP A 77 -4.25 -10.16 -2.74
CA TRP A 77 -4.53 -8.93 -1.99
C TRP A 77 -4.78 -7.72 -2.91
N ARG A 78 -3.95 -7.55 -3.93
CA ARG A 78 -4.13 -6.45 -4.90
C ARG A 78 -5.43 -6.60 -5.68
N PHE A 79 -5.75 -7.82 -6.09
CA PHE A 79 -6.99 -8.11 -6.81
C PHE A 79 -8.23 -7.78 -5.95
N ILE A 80 -8.28 -8.26 -4.70
CA ILE A 80 -9.37 -7.95 -3.77
C ILE A 80 -9.50 -6.45 -3.53
N GLY A 81 -8.38 -5.75 -3.29
CA GLY A 81 -8.39 -4.32 -3.04
C GLY A 81 -8.85 -3.50 -4.25
N THR A 82 -8.54 -3.93 -5.47
CA THR A 82 -9.02 -3.27 -6.70
C THR A 82 -10.50 -3.51 -6.91
N LEU A 83 -10.99 -4.74 -6.71
CA LEU A 83 -12.42 -5.05 -6.80
C LEU A 83 -13.24 -4.25 -5.78
N ASP A 84 -12.76 -4.15 -4.54
CA ASP A 84 -13.40 -3.35 -3.49
C ASP A 84 -13.55 -1.88 -3.93
N THR A 85 -12.50 -1.28 -4.48
CA THR A 85 -12.58 0.11 -4.97
C THR A 85 -13.53 0.26 -6.14
N ILE A 86 -13.54 -0.69 -7.09
CA ILE A 86 -14.46 -0.67 -8.24
C ILE A 86 -15.91 -0.75 -7.77
N LEU A 87 -16.22 -1.70 -6.88
CA LEU A 87 -17.56 -1.90 -6.35
C LEU A 87 -18.06 -0.70 -5.56
N LEU A 88 -17.24 -0.18 -4.65
CA LEU A 88 -17.61 0.97 -3.83
C LEU A 88 -17.70 2.27 -4.65
N GLY A 89 -16.79 2.47 -5.59
CA GLY A 89 -16.88 3.58 -6.54
C GLY A 89 -18.16 3.52 -7.35
N TRP A 90 -18.55 2.33 -7.82
CA TRP A 90 -19.85 2.15 -8.50
C TRP A 90 -21.03 2.43 -7.57
N LEU A 91 -21.10 1.82 -6.40
CA LEU A 91 -22.22 1.96 -5.46
C LEU A 91 -22.40 3.41 -5.00
N ILE A 92 -21.33 4.14 -4.75
CA ILE A 92 -21.39 5.53 -4.27
C ILE A 92 -21.78 6.51 -5.40
N THR A 93 -21.30 6.24 -6.62
CA THR A 93 -21.54 7.13 -7.76
C THR A 93 -22.73 6.69 -8.63
N ASN A 94 -23.33 5.54 -8.36
CA ASN A 94 -24.34 4.86 -9.18
C ASN A 94 -23.90 4.66 -10.66
N ASN A 95 -22.58 4.65 -10.92
CA ASN A 95 -22.04 4.51 -12.26
C ASN A 95 -20.86 3.49 -12.27
N PRO A 96 -21.04 2.30 -12.92
CA PRO A 96 -20.03 1.27 -12.97
C PRO A 96 -18.75 1.71 -13.69
N PHE A 97 -18.85 2.58 -14.69
CA PHE A 97 -17.68 3.08 -15.42
C PHE A 97 -16.83 4.03 -14.57
N VAL A 98 -17.45 4.80 -13.68
CA VAL A 98 -16.75 5.64 -12.71
C VAL A 98 -15.96 4.77 -11.73
N GLY A 99 -16.59 3.73 -11.15
CA GLY A 99 -15.91 2.78 -10.28
C GLY A 99 -14.73 2.10 -10.96
N LEU A 100 -14.92 1.64 -12.21
CA LEU A 100 -13.87 1.01 -13.01
C LEU A 100 -12.68 1.96 -13.25
N LYS A 101 -12.93 3.20 -13.66
CA LYS A 101 -11.88 4.21 -13.86
C LYS A 101 -11.10 4.46 -12.58
N ILE A 102 -11.78 4.67 -11.44
CA ILE A 102 -11.13 4.87 -10.14
C ILE A 102 -10.23 3.68 -9.82
N GLY A 103 -10.74 2.44 -9.92
CA GLY A 103 -9.97 1.23 -9.59
C GLY A 103 -8.73 1.04 -10.47
N ILE A 104 -8.82 1.31 -11.77
CA ILE A 104 -7.67 1.21 -12.70
C ILE A 104 -6.62 2.27 -12.36
N PHE A 105 -7.01 3.55 -12.27
CA PHE A 105 -6.08 4.64 -11.98
C PHE A 105 -5.41 4.47 -10.61
N GLU A 106 -6.18 4.10 -9.58
CA GLU A 106 -5.67 3.81 -8.25
C GLU A 106 -4.64 2.66 -8.27
N THR A 107 -4.92 1.59 -9.03
CA THR A 107 -4.00 0.45 -9.10
C THR A 107 -2.67 0.83 -9.71
N LEU A 108 -2.69 1.57 -10.83
CA LEU A 108 -1.48 2.02 -11.52
C LEU A 108 -0.68 3.01 -10.67
N SER A 109 -1.35 4.01 -10.12
CA SER A 109 -0.75 5.02 -9.25
C SER A 109 -0.09 4.40 -8.02
N LYS A 110 -0.77 3.49 -7.34
CA LYS A 110 -0.25 2.81 -6.14
C LYS A 110 1.00 1.98 -6.41
N MET A 111 1.19 1.46 -7.63
CA MET A 111 2.44 0.79 -7.99
C MET A 111 3.62 1.78 -7.98
N LEU A 112 3.43 2.97 -8.55
CA LEU A 112 4.46 4.01 -8.58
C LEU A 112 4.72 4.62 -7.20
N LEU A 113 3.64 4.93 -6.48
CA LEU A 113 3.72 5.47 -5.11
C LEU A 113 4.39 4.50 -4.15
N TYR A 114 4.10 3.20 -4.26
CA TYR A 114 4.75 2.18 -3.44
C TYR A 114 6.26 2.13 -3.67
N PHE A 115 6.69 2.19 -4.92
CA PHE A 115 8.11 2.23 -5.25
C PHE A 115 8.80 3.47 -4.67
N GLY A 116 8.18 4.65 -4.83
CA GLY A 116 8.69 5.90 -4.27
C GLY A 116 8.75 5.87 -2.74
N HIS A 117 7.67 5.42 -2.09
CA HIS A 117 7.58 5.28 -0.63
C HIS A 117 8.64 4.31 -0.08
N GLU A 118 8.84 3.16 -0.74
CA GLU A 118 9.87 2.19 -0.36
C GLU A 118 11.27 2.80 -0.45
N LYS A 119 11.55 3.52 -1.54
CA LYS A 119 12.83 4.22 -1.76
C LYS A 119 13.08 5.32 -0.72
N LEU A 120 12.04 6.08 -0.34
CA LEU A 120 12.13 7.07 0.73
C LEU A 120 12.43 6.43 2.08
N TRP A 121 11.67 5.38 2.44
CA TRP A 121 11.91 4.64 3.69
C TRP A 121 13.28 3.98 3.74
N TYR A 122 13.84 3.59 2.59
CA TYR A 122 15.22 3.10 2.54
C TYR A 122 16.24 4.16 2.99
N LYS A 123 16.00 5.45 2.71
CA LYS A 123 16.86 6.56 3.13
C LYS A 123 16.68 6.93 4.60
N ILE A 124 15.51 6.74 5.17
CA ILE A 124 15.17 7.11 6.56
C ILE A 124 15.80 6.13 7.54
N ASN A 125 16.48 6.65 8.57
CA ASN A 125 17.14 5.86 9.61
C ASN A 125 16.25 5.62 10.86
N PHE A 126 15.01 6.09 10.86
CA PHE A 126 14.08 5.92 11.97
C PHE A 126 13.82 4.45 12.28
N GLY A 127 13.90 4.08 13.56
CA GLY A 127 13.63 2.73 14.05
C GLY A 127 14.62 1.65 13.60
N LEU A 128 15.76 2.02 13.00
CA LEU A 128 16.86 1.08 12.76
C LEU A 128 17.62 0.84 14.05
N ASP A 129 18.00 -0.43 14.28
CA ASP A 129 18.93 -0.77 15.35
C ASP A 129 20.33 -0.16 15.09
N LYS A 130 21.10 0.02 16.17
CA LYS A 130 22.42 0.63 16.12
C LYS A 130 23.36 -0.09 15.14
N ARG A 131 23.30 -1.43 15.09
CA ARG A 131 24.15 -2.28 14.24
C ARG A 131 23.84 -2.06 12.75
N THR A 132 22.55 -2.06 12.37
CA THR A 132 22.11 -1.86 10.99
C THR A 132 22.39 -0.44 10.52
N ARG A 133 22.24 0.56 11.41
CA ARG A 133 22.59 1.95 11.13
C ARG A 133 24.08 2.12 10.83
N LEU A 134 24.95 1.53 11.65
CA LEU A 134 26.41 1.58 11.46
C LEU A 134 26.83 0.91 10.15
N LYS A 135 26.28 -0.26 9.82
CA LYS A 135 26.54 -0.95 8.54
C LYS A 135 26.17 -0.08 7.34
N ARG A 136 25.03 0.64 7.41
CA ARG A 136 24.58 1.54 6.34
C ARG A 136 25.53 2.74 6.16
N ILE A 137 25.97 3.33 7.26
CA ILE A 137 26.93 4.45 7.24
C ILE A 137 28.25 4.01 6.61
N LYS A 138 28.80 2.83 7.02
CA LYS A 138 30.01 2.26 6.46
C LYS A 138 29.89 2.04 4.95
N LYS A 139 28.83 1.39 4.49
CA LYS A 139 28.57 1.14 3.07
C LYS A 139 28.48 2.44 2.23
N ASN A 140 27.86 3.48 2.78
CA ASN A 140 27.75 4.76 2.09
C ASN A 140 29.10 5.49 2.01
N ARG A 141 29.95 5.34 3.04
CA ARG A 141 31.32 5.89 3.06
C ARG A 141 32.20 5.19 2.01
N GLU A 142 32.17 3.87 1.94
CA GLU A 142 32.90 3.07 0.93
C GLU A 142 32.49 3.45 -0.50
N LYS A 143 31.19 3.63 -0.75
CA LYS A 143 30.73 4.06 -2.07
C LYS A 143 31.24 5.45 -2.47
N ARG A 144 31.35 6.39 -1.52
CA ARG A 144 31.88 7.73 -1.80
C ARG A 144 33.39 7.69 -2.13
N ILE A 145 34.14 6.84 -1.47
CA ILE A 145 35.58 6.67 -1.71
C ILE A 145 35.83 6.06 -3.09
N ASN A 146 35.02 5.09 -3.52
CA ASN A 146 35.17 4.43 -4.80
C ASN A 146 34.70 5.26 -6.00
N HIS A 147 34.10 6.44 -5.79
CA HIS A 147 33.66 7.39 -6.83
C HIS A 147 34.56 8.63 -6.91
N LEU A 148 35.64 8.70 -6.12
CA LEU A 148 36.73 9.69 -6.17
C LEU A 148 37.93 9.10 -6.89
#